data_0d74224822924cb89609fdd28cffee1f
#
_entry.id   0d74224822924cb89609fdd28cffee1f
#
_cell.length_a   1.000
_cell.length_b   1.000
_cell.length_c   1.000
_cell.angle_alpha   90.00
_cell.angle_beta   90.00
_cell.angle_gamma   90.00
#
_symmetry.space_group_name_H-M   'P 1'
#
loop_
_entity.id
_entity.type
_entity.pdbx_description
1 polymer ?
#
loop_
_entity_poly.entity_id
_entity_poly.type
_entity_poly.pdbx_seq_one_letter_code
_entity_poly.pdbx_strand_id
1 'polypeptide(L)'
;MGQKEMIVNILPTRTWNRLGMNESQIQIEWPEESVLIKPERLAAGVTWEKEISGKEWDEIQTGMGREYDAMAAECGTAGANRTDTVNGTAVAEENAGAGSIYRLTAEAAAVLQNENTEWTVLCVDYKNGSYQNRLCLDAKENSRLNVLIVFRSGEDAQGTSSFQVKVHAEKNAKVQLQEVQLLGAGYTCLSDIGVSCGENATFELMKLELGAGKVYAGFL
;
A
#
# COMPACT_ATOMS: atom_id res chain seq x y z
N MET A 1 -1.67 -7.38 -22.91
CA MET A 1 -2.22 -7.01 -21.60
C MET A 1 -3.73 -6.97 -21.73
N GLY A 2 -4.48 -7.67 -20.88
CA GLY A 2 -5.93 -7.74 -20.98
C GLY A 2 -6.56 -6.82 -19.93
N GLN A 3 -7.61 -6.11 -20.33
CA GLN A 3 -8.44 -5.43 -19.35
C GLN A 3 -9.07 -6.49 -18.43
N LYS A 4 -8.99 -6.26 -17.13
CA LYS A 4 -9.64 -7.07 -16.12
C LYS A 4 -10.85 -6.32 -15.58
N GLU A 5 -11.94 -7.05 -15.44
CA GLU A 5 -13.17 -6.57 -14.84
C GLU A 5 -13.31 -7.21 -13.47
N MET A 6 -13.57 -6.42 -12.45
CA MET A 6 -13.79 -6.92 -11.10
C MET A 6 -14.81 -6.09 -10.35
N ILE A 7 -15.41 -6.69 -9.35
CA ILE A 7 -16.28 -6.00 -8.40
C ILE A 7 -15.47 -5.71 -7.14
N VAL A 8 -15.39 -4.45 -6.74
CA VAL A 8 -14.67 -3.98 -5.56
C VAL A 8 -15.63 -3.41 -4.52
N ASN A 9 -15.13 -3.24 -3.30
CA ASN A 9 -15.89 -2.68 -2.17
C ASN A 9 -17.12 -3.52 -1.77
N ILE A 10 -16.99 -4.83 -1.87
CA ILE A 10 -18.00 -5.76 -1.38
C ILE A 10 -17.94 -5.78 0.15
N LEU A 11 -19.03 -5.38 0.81
CA LEU A 11 -19.08 -5.39 2.27
C LEU A 11 -18.95 -6.82 2.83
N PRO A 12 -18.14 -7.03 3.88
CA PRO A 12 -17.84 -8.36 4.40
C PRO A 12 -19.02 -9.01 5.13
N THR A 13 -20.06 -8.25 5.48
CA THR A 13 -21.22 -8.72 6.23
C THR A 13 -22.45 -8.90 5.35
N ARG A 14 -23.15 -10.02 5.54
CA ARG A 14 -24.33 -10.38 4.71
C ARG A 14 -25.52 -9.42 4.82
N THR A 15 -25.60 -8.60 5.85
CA THR A 15 -26.73 -7.68 6.10
C THR A 15 -26.89 -6.60 5.04
N TRP A 16 -25.80 -6.08 4.52
CA TRP A 16 -25.79 -5.03 3.51
C TRP A 16 -25.46 -5.54 2.11
N ASN A 17 -24.89 -6.75 2.01
CA ASN A 17 -24.51 -7.40 0.75
C ASN A 17 -25.66 -7.56 -0.27
N ARG A 18 -26.89 -7.63 0.21
CA ARG A 18 -28.07 -7.78 -0.67
C ARG A 18 -28.41 -6.52 -1.45
N LEU A 19 -27.89 -5.39 -1.04
CA LEU A 19 -28.25 -4.09 -1.61
C LEU A 19 -27.22 -3.59 -2.61
N GLY A 20 -26.01 -4.18 -2.67
CA GLY A 20 -24.93 -3.75 -3.58
C GLY A 20 -24.52 -2.28 -3.41
N MET A 21 -24.80 -1.70 -2.23
CA MET A 21 -24.76 -0.23 -2.07
C MET A 21 -23.35 0.36 -2.19
N ASN A 22 -22.31 -0.43 -1.93
CA ASN A 22 -20.91 0.00 -2.03
C ASN A 22 -20.15 -0.70 -3.15
N GLU A 23 -20.77 -1.67 -3.79
CA GLU A 23 -20.13 -2.41 -4.88
C GLU A 23 -19.88 -1.49 -6.07
N SER A 24 -18.67 -1.54 -6.58
CA SER A 24 -18.28 -0.84 -7.81
C SER A 24 -17.70 -1.83 -8.79
N GLN A 25 -18.27 -1.87 -9.99
CA GLN A 25 -17.69 -2.61 -11.10
C GLN A 25 -16.62 -1.76 -11.74
N ILE A 26 -15.38 -2.25 -11.75
CA ILE A 26 -14.26 -1.56 -12.35
C ILE A 26 -13.68 -2.38 -13.50
N GLN A 27 -13.22 -1.67 -14.51
CA GLN A 27 -12.51 -2.25 -15.65
C GLN A 27 -11.18 -1.52 -15.77
N ILE A 28 -10.09 -2.24 -15.51
CA ILE A 28 -8.75 -1.68 -15.49
C ILE A 28 -7.76 -2.59 -16.20
N GLU A 29 -6.70 -2.00 -16.71
CA GLU A 29 -5.49 -2.72 -17.04
C GLU A 29 -4.70 -2.94 -15.75
N TRP A 30 -4.55 -4.23 -15.36
CA TRP A 30 -3.89 -4.54 -14.10
C TRP A 30 -2.40 -4.20 -14.17
N PRO A 31 -1.88 -3.45 -13.18
CA PRO A 31 -0.47 -3.10 -13.15
C PRO A 31 0.43 -4.34 -12.97
N GLU A 32 1.48 -4.42 -13.79
CA GLU A 32 2.49 -5.49 -13.73
C GLU A 32 3.84 -5.02 -13.20
N GLU A 33 4.02 -3.73 -13.02
CA GLU A 33 5.26 -3.11 -12.53
C GLU A 33 5.06 -2.54 -11.13
N SER A 34 6.16 -2.31 -10.41
CA SER A 34 6.16 -1.60 -9.12
C SER A 34 7.10 -0.40 -9.20
N VAL A 35 6.75 0.66 -8.49
CA VAL A 35 7.66 1.77 -8.24
C VAL A 35 8.53 1.45 -7.03
N LEU A 36 9.81 1.76 -7.11
CA LEU A 36 10.68 1.68 -5.95
C LEU A 36 10.26 2.72 -4.91
N ILE A 37 9.90 2.26 -3.73
CA ILE A 37 9.59 3.12 -2.60
C ILE A 37 10.84 3.26 -1.73
N LYS A 38 11.23 4.50 -1.46
CA LYS A 38 12.32 4.83 -0.52
C LYS A 38 11.77 5.75 0.55
N PRO A 39 12.06 5.48 1.83
CA PRO A 39 11.74 6.45 2.86
C PRO A 39 12.53 7.75 2.67
N GLU A 40 11.85 8.87 2.61
CA GLU A 40 12.46 10.20 2.70
C GLU A 40 12.96 10.45 4.13
N ARG A 41 12.24 9.92 5.11
CA ARG A 41 12.57 9.97 6.52
C ARG A 41 12.01 8.75 7.25
N LEU A 42 12.83 8.13 8.08
CA LEU A 42 12.39 7.14 9.06
C LEU A 42 12.34 7.77 10.44
N ALA A 43 11.24 7.57 11.16
CA ALA A 43 11.12 7.94 12.56
C ALA A 43 12.07 7.07 13.41
N ALA A 44 12.51 7.59 14.55
CA ALA A 44 13.33 6.82 15.47
C ALA A 44 12.62 5.55 15.93
N GLY A 45 13.32 4.41 15.89
CA GLY A 45 12.79 3.10 16.27
C GLY A 45 11.89 2.45 15.24
N VAL A 46 11.82 3.00 14.03
CA VAL A 46 11.14 2.39 12.89
C VAL A 46 12.17 1.76 11.96
N THR A 47 11.95 0.51 11.58
CA THR A 47 12.76 -0.20 10.58
C THR A 47 12.05 -0.28 9.25
N TRP A 48 12.82 -0.38 8.17
CA TRP A 48 12.35 -0.50 6.80
C TRP A 48 12.93 -1.75 6.14
N GLU A 49 12.06 -2.58 5.58
CA GLU A 49 12.47 -3.79 4.86
C GLU A 49 11.80 -3.82 3.49
N LYS A 50 12.53 -4.33 2.51
CA LYS A 50 12.07 -4.51 1.13
C LYS A 50 11.98 -6.00 0.82
N GLU A 51 11.00 -6.37 0.00
CA GLU A 51 10.85 -7.74 -0.52
C GLU A 51 10.60 -8.80 0.57
N ILE A 52 9.73 -8.47 1.51
CA ILE A 52 9.31 -9.44 2.54
C ILE A 52 8.35 -10.49 1.97
N SER A 53 8.27 -11.64 2.66
CA SER A 53 7.24 -12.64 2.37
C SER A 53 5.85 -12.08 2.64
N GLY A 54 4.93 -12.21 1.69
CA GLY A 54 3.55 -11.74 1.84
C GLY A 54 2.66 -12.62 2.71
N LYS A 55 3.08 -13.85 3.04
CA LYS A 55 2.21 -14.86 3.67
C LYS A 55 1.64 -14.44 5.01
N GLU A 56 2.40 -13.75 5.84
CA GLU A 56 1.96 -13.27 7.15
C GLU A 56 0.83 -12.24 7.04
N TRP A 57 0.77 -11.54 5.91
CA TRP A 57 -0.15 -10.44 5.66
C TRP A 57 -1.36 -10.85 4.82
N ASP A 58 -1.37 -12.06 4.26
CA ASP A 58 -2.46 -12.53 3.40
C ASP A 58 -3.75 -12.75 4.18
N GLU A 59 -3.69 -12.93 5.50
CA GLU A 59 -4.85 -13.07 6.38
C GLU A 59 -5.59 -11.75 6.62
N ILE A 60 -4.89 -10.60 6.48
CA ILE A 60 -5.51 -9.28 6.64
C ILE A 60 -6.31 -8.96 5.38
N GLN A 61 -7.61 -8.94 5.51
CA GLN A 61 -8.52 -8.57 4.42
C GLN A 61 -8.51 -7.05 4.23
N THR A 62 -8.69 -6.61 2.99
CA THR A 62 -8.73 -5.18 2.64
C THR A 62 -10.09 -4.76 2.13
N GLY A 63 -10.32 -3.46 2.02
CA GLY A 63 -11.62 -2.90 1.72
C GLY A 63 -12.11 -3.15 0.29
N MET A 64 -11.21 -3.31 -0.68
CA MET A 64 -11.59 -3.63 -2.06
C MET A 64 -12.04 -5.07 -2.24
N GLY A 65 -11.66 -5.96 -1.31
CA GLY A 65 -12.17 -7.32 -1.24
C GLY A 65 -11.23 -8.38 -1.81
N ARG A 66 -11.66 -9.65 -1.67
CA ARG A 66 -10.81 -10.83 -1.88
C ARG A 66 -10.27 -10.98 -3.30
N GLU A 67 -11.03 -10.57 -4.30
CA GLU A 67 -10.58 -10.66 -5.70
C GLU A 67 -9.41 -9.72 -5.95
N TYR A 68 -9.51 -8.49 -5.45
CA TYR A 68 -8.42 -7.53 -5.50
C TYR A 68 -7.20 -8.02 -4.70
N ASP A 69 -7.40 -8.52 -3.48
CA ASP A 69 -6.34 -9.11 -2.65
C ASP A 69 -5.58 -10.23 -3.36
N ALA A 70 -6.32 -11.15 -4.01
CA ALA A 70 -5.71 -12.26 -4.73
C ALA A 70 -4.85 -11.77 -5.91
N MET A 71 -5.36 -10.81 -6.68
CA MET A 71 -4.62 -10.23 -7.81
C MET A 71 -3.37 -9.46 -7.35
N ALA A 72 -3.48 -8.72 -6.24
CA ALA A 72 -2.35 -8.02 -5.64
C ALA A 72 -1.27 -8.98 -5.14
N ALA A 73 -1.66 -10.16 -4.63
CA ALA A 73 -0.73 -11.19 -4.17
C ALA A 73 -0.02 -11.91 -5.33
N GLU A 74 -0.71 -12.17 -6.45
CA GLU A 74 -0.14 -12.85 -7.61
C GLU A 74 0.99 -12.06 -8.27
N CYS A 75 0.89 -10.73 -8.33
CA CYS A 75 1.95 -9.89 -8.89
C CYS A 75 3.27 -9.98 -8.11
N GLY A 76 3.23 -10.27 -6.81
CA GLY A 76 4.44 -10.42 -5.97
C GLY A 76 5.29 -11.65 -6.30
N THR A 77 4.73 -12.64 -6.96
CA THR A 77 5.43 -13.91 -7.25
C THR A 77 6.09 -13.94 -8.63
N ALA A 78 5.67 -13.10 -9.56
CA ALA A 78 6.15 -13.11 -10.94
C ALA A 78 7.57 -12.54 -11.12
N GLY A 79 8.05 -11.73 -10.17
CA GLY A 79 9.37 -11.06 -10.23
C GLY A 79 10.56 -11.87 -9.70
N ALA A 80 10.33 -12.98 -8.99
CA ALA A 80 11.38 -13.70 -8.29
C ALA A 80 12.33 -14.55 -9.19
N ASN A 81 12.05 -14.66 -10.50
CA ASN A 81 12.79 -15.54 -11.42
C ASN A 81 13.46 -14.86 -12.61
N ARG A 82 13.70 -13.55 -12.60
CA ARG A 82 14.53 -12.91 -13.62
C ARG A 82 15.95 -12.65 -13.10
N THR A 83 16.81 -13.63 -13.22
CA THR A 83 18.27 -13.44 -13.26
C THR A 83 18.67 -13.01 -14.66
N ASP A 84 18.65 -11.73 -14.94
CA ASP A 84 19.33 -11.19 -16.11
C ASP A 84 20.79 -10.92 -15.75
N THR A 85 21.65 -11.90 -16.05
CA THR A 85 23.08 -11.71 -16.10
C THR A 85 23.44 -11.00 -17.41
N VAL A 86 23.77 -9.71 -17.33
CA VAL A 86 24.48 -9.01 -18.40
C VAL A 86 25.72 -8.35 -17.83
N ASN A 87 26.86 -8.65 -18.47
CA ASN A 87 28.20 -8.18 -18.15
C ASN A 87 28.33 -6.66 -18.05
N GLY A 88 28.99 -6.21 -16.98
CA GLY A 88 29.87 -5.06 -17.01
C GLY A 88 29.24 -3.71 -16.66
N THR A 89 29.58 -3.21 -15.48
CA THR A 89 29.43 -1.81 -14.99
C THR A 89 27.99 -1.26 -15.05
N ALA A 90 27.22 -1.64 -14.07
CA ALA A 90 25.86 -1.19 -13.92
C ALA A 90 25.78 0.01 -12.96
N VAL A 91 25.33 1.14 -13.48
CA VAL A 91 24.47 2.01 -12.71
C VAL A 91 23.09 1.33 -12.75
N ALA A 92 22.81 0.47 -11.81
CA ALA A 92 21.52 -0.18 -11.72
C ALA A 92 20.48 0.87 -11.31
N GLU A 93 19.69 1.33 -12.26
CA GLU A 93 18.32 1.67 -11.96
C GLU A 93 17.68 0.34 -11.50
N GLU A 94 17.63 0.12 -10.20
CA GLU A 94 16.92 -1.03 -9.62
C GLU A 94 15.44 -0.87 -9.95
N ASN A 95 15.02 -1.44 -11.05
CA ASN A 95 13.61 -1.70 -11.28
C ASN A 95 13.16 -2.63 -10.17
N ALA A 96 12.33 -2.14 -9.27
CA ALA A 96 11.63 -3.00 -8.32
C ALA A 96 10.85 -4.02 -9.15
N GLY A 97 11.14 -5.31 -8.95
CA GLY A 97 10.40 -6.37 -9.63
C GLY A 97 8.90 -6.22 -9.39
N ALA A 98 8.08 -6.70 -10.33
CA ALA A 98 6.62 -6.64 -10.17
C ALA A 98 6.23 -7.18 -8.79
N GLY A 99 5.46 -6.39 -8.03
CA GLY A 99 4.88 -6.82 -6.75
C GLY A 99 5.78 -6.72 -5.53
N SER A 100 6.79 -5.85 -5.51
CA SER A 100 7.58 -5.62 -4.30
C SER A 100 6.71 -5.28 -3.09
N ILE A 101 6.91 -6.02 -2.00
CA ILE A 101 6.24 -5.78 -0.72
C ILE A 101 7.26 -5.14 0.22
N TYR A 102 6.86 -4.06 0.83
CA TYR A 102 7.66 -3.33 1.80
C TYR A 102 7.07 -3.46 3.19
N ARG A 103 7.91 -3.39 4.22
CA ARG A 103 7.46 -3.37 5.61
C ARG A 103 8.09 -2.25 6.40
N LEU A 104 7.26 -1.55 7.17
CA LEU A 104 7.66 -0.66 8.26
C LEU A 104 7.31 -1.33 9.58
N THR A 105 8.29 -1.51 10.45
CA THR A 105 8.08 -2.06 11.78
C THR A 105 8.45 -1.04 12.84
N ALA A 106 7.53 -0.76 13.76
CA ALA A 106 7.79 0.04 14.95
C ALA A 106 7.94 -0.89 16.17
N GLU A 107 9.12 -0.89 16.77
CA GLU A 107 9.43 -1.70 17.95
C GLU A 107 8.98 -1.04 19.25
N ALA A 108 8.60 -1.83 20.24
CA ALA A 108 8.06 -1.37 21.51
C ALA A 108 8.99 -0.43 22.31
N ALA A 109 10.30 -0.62 22.20
CA ALA A 109 11.27 0.05 23.04
C ALA A 109 11.51 1.53 22.72
N ALA A 110 11.13 1.99 21.53
CA ALA A 110 11.50 3.32 21.03
C ALA A 110 10.57 4.45 21.47
N VAL A 111 9.38 4.14 21.99
CA VAL A 111 8.26 5.10 21.98
C VAL A 111 7.75 5.49 23.36
N LEU A 112 7.97 4.69 24.39
CA LEU A 112 7.34 4.97 25.70
C LEU A 112 8.01 6.07 26.54
N GLN A 113 9.20 6.57 26.15
CA GLN A 113 9.91 7.58 26.96
C GLN A 113 9.70 9.03 26.48
N ASN A 114 9.20 9.24 25.28
CA ASN A 114 8.79 10.55 24.81
C ASN A 114 7.52 10.36 23.96
N GLU A 115 6.59 11.32 24.02
CA GLU A 115 5.48 11.43 23.10
C GLU A 115 6.02 11.64 21.68
N ASN A 116 6.66 10.59 21.13
CA ASN A 116 7.32 10.69 19.83
C ASN A 116 6.26 10.90 18.75
N THR A 117 6.15 12.15 18.33
CA THR A 117 5.28 12.59 17.24
C THR A 117 6.00 12.56 15.90
N GLU A 118 7.17 11.91 15.83
CA GLU A 118 7.91 11.81 14.58
C GLU A 118 7.14 10.98 13.54
N TRP A 119 7.22 11.46 12.32
CA TRP A 119 6.60 10.82 11.15
C TRP A 119 7.65 10.14 10.29
N THR A 120 7.38 8.88 9.95
CA THR A 120 8.01 8.23 8.81
C THR A 120 7.36 8.78 7.54
N VAL A 121 8.17 9.25 6.61
CA VAL A 121 7.68 9.86 5.35
C VAL A 121 8.14 9.02 4.17
N LEU A 122 7.17 8.56 3.39
CA LEU A 122 7.38 7.85 2.13
C LEU A 122 6.92 8.74 0.97
N CYS A 123 7.73 8.82 -0.07
CA CYS A 123 7.32 9.43 -1.33
C CYS A 123 7.28 8.37 -2.43
N VAL A 124 6.19 8.36 -3.18
CA VAL A 124 5.95 7.44 -4.29
C VAL A 124 5.76 8.28 -5.54
N ASP A 125 6.78 8.28 -6.41
CA ASP A 125 6.78 9.08 -7.62
C ASP A 125 6.41 8.22 -8.84
N TYR A 126 5.23 8.47 -9.39
CA TYR A 126 4.72 7.78 -10.57
C TYR A 126 5.09 8.54 -11.85
N LYS A 127 5.51 7.78 -12.87
CA LYS A 127 5.69 8.26 -14.26
C LYS A 127 4.51 7.78 -15.09
N ASN A 128 4.58 7.91 -16.41
CA ASN A 128 3.63 7.23 -17.30
C ASN A 128 3.75 5.73 -17.13
N GLY A 129 2.61 5.05 -16.97
CA GLY A 129 2.56 3.61 -16.78
C GLY A 129 1.60 3.17 -15.69
N SER A 130 1.55 1.86 -15.47
CA SER A 130 0.67 1.25 -14.49
C SER A 130 1.51 0.52 -13.45
N TYR A 131 1.29 0.85 -12.17
CA TYR A 131 2.15 0.42 -11.06
C TYR A 131 1.33 -0.16 -9.94
N GLN A 132 1.87 -1.22 -9.32
CA GLN A 132 1.33 -1.81 -8.12
C GLN A 132 2.39 -1.86 -7.02
N ASN A 133 2.00 -1.42 -5.84
CA ASN A 133 2.83 -1.50 -4.65
C ASN A 133 2.03 -2.04 -3.46
N ARG A 134 2.72 -2.73 -2.56
CA ARG A 134 2.17 -3.23 -1.30
C ARG A 134 3.05 -2.75 -0.15
N LEU A 135 2.41 -2.28 0.92
CA LEU A 135 3.08 -1.82 2.13
C LEU A 135 2.44 -2.49 3.35
N CYS A 136 3.28 -3.05 4.21
CA CYS A 136 2.88 -3.59 5.50
C CYS A 136 3.34 -2.64 6.60
N LEU A 137 2.42 -2.26 7.49
CA LEU A 137 2.67 -1.48 8.69
C LEU A 137 2.53 -2.40 9.89
N ASP A 138 3.63 -2.66 10.59
CA ASP A 138 3.70 -3.56 11.73
C ASP A 138 4.04 -2.79 13.00
N ALA A 139 3.05 -2.53 13.83
CA ALA A 139 3.22 -1.85 15.10
C ALA A 139 3.20 -2.86 16.24
N LYS A 140 4.35 -3.09 16.85
CA LYS A 140 4.52 -4.03 17.97
C LYS A 140 3.82 -3.55 19.22
N GLU A 141 3.61 -4.46 20.17
CA GLU A 141 2.91 -4.17 21.43
C GLU A 141 3.45 -2.89 22.10
N ASN A 142 2.54 -2.00 22.51
CA ASN A 142 2.82 -0.71 23.14
C ASN A 142 3.64 0.27 22.25
N SER A 143 3.74 0.06 20.95
CA SER A 143 4.44 0.97 20.03
C SER A 143 3.53 2.04 19.44
N ARG A 144 4.18 3.04 18.78
CA ARG A 144 3.48 4.03 17.96
C ARG A 144 4.14 4.11 16.58
N LEU A 145 3.34 4.10 15.53
CA LEU A 145 3.79 4.22 14.14
C LEU A 145 2.99 5.32 13.44
N ASN A 146 3.67 6.42 13.13
CA ASN A 146 3.08 7.51 12.34
C ASN A 146 3.69 7.49 10.94
N VAL A 147 2.86 7.34 9.91
CA VAL A 147 3.29 7.22 8.52
C VAL A 147 2.57 8.25 7.65
N LEU A 148 3.34 9.04 6.92
CA LEU A 148 2.85 9.89 5.85
C LEU A 148 3.31 9.32 4.51
N ILE A 149 2.38 9.03 3.63
CA ILE A 149 2.66 8.62 2.25
C ILE A 149 2.23 9.73 1.31
N VAL A 150 3.13 10.18 0.46
CA VAL A 150 2.85 11.18 -0.56
C VAL A 150 2.99 10.54 -1.93
N PHE A 151 1.88 10.43 -2.65
CA PHE A 151 1.84 9.95 -4.04
C PHE A 151 1.90 11.14 -4.98
N ARG A 152 2.84 11.12 -5.92
CA ARG A 152 3.05 12.21 -6.87
C ARG A 152 3.17 11.69 -8.29
N SER A 153 2.69 12.48 -9.24
CA SER A 153 2.99 12.30 -10.66
C SER A 153 3.12 13.65 -11.36
N GLY A 154 3.66 13.67 -12.56
CA GLY A 154 3.56 14.84 -13.42
C GLY A 154 2.10 15.15 -13.77
N GLU A 155 1.78 16.41 -14.05
CA GLU A 155 0.42 16.86 -14.38
C GLU A 155 -0.15 16.12 -15.60
N ASP A 156 0.68 15.89 -16.62
CA ASP A 156 0.31 15.18 -17.86
C ASP A 156 0.53 13.66 -17.79
N ALA A 157 0.97 13.13 -16.65
CA ALA A 157 1.23 11.70 -16.49
C ALA A 157 -0.07 10.89 -16.55
N GLN A 158 0.01 9.72 -17.16
CA GLN A 158 -1.12 8.83 -17.37
C GLN A 158 -0.80 7.41 -16.93
N GLY A 159 -1.80 6.72 -16.38
CA GLY A 159 -1.63 5.33 -15.98
C GLY A 159 -2.60 4.89 -14.89
N THR A 160 -2.24 3.78 -14.25
CA THR A 160 -2.95 3.23 -13.11
C THR A 160 -2.00 3.06 -11.94
N SER A 161 -2.38 3.57 -10.77
CA SER A 161 -1.69 3.28 -9.52
C SER A 161 -2.56 2.38 -8.66
N SER A 162 -2.03 1.23 -8.26
CA SER A 162 -2.61 0.33 -7.28
C SER A 162 -1.72 0.30 -6.06
N PHE A 163 -2.21 0.78 -4.93
CA PHE A 163 -1.45 0.80 -3.69
C PHE A 163 -2.25 0.15 -2.56
N GLN A 164 -1.71 -0.96 -2.06
CA GLN A 164 -2.33 -1.69 -0.97
C GLN A 164 -1.53 -1.52 0.32
N VAL A 165 -2.22 -1.13 1.39
CA VAL A 165 -1.65 -1.06 2.74
C VAL A 165 -2.31 -2.09 3.63
N LYS A 166 -1.53 -2.93 4.29
CA LYS A 166 -1.99 -3.84 5.33
C LYS A 166 -1.36 -3.45 6.65
N VAL A 167 -2.18 -3.29 7.67
CA VAL A 167 -1.78 -2.81 8.99
C VAL A 167 -2.01 -3.90 10.03
N HIS A 168 -0.98 -4.22 10.77
CA HIS A 168 -1.06 -5.03 11.97
C HIS A 168 -0.67 -4.17 13.16
N ALA A 169 -1.59 -3.91 14.05
CA ALA A 169 -1.37 -3.18 15.30
C ALA A 169 -1.54 -4.14 16.47
N GLU A 170 -0.45 -4.49 17.14
CA GLU A 170 -0.47 -5.37 18.32
C GLU A 170 -1.12 -4.66 19.53
N LYS A 171 -1.23 -5.35 20.64
CA LYS A 171 -1.85 -4.84 21.87
C LYS A 171 -1.30 -3.46 22.27
N ASN A 172 -2.23 -2.53 22.57
CA ASN A 172 -1.96 -1.13 22.93
C ASN A 172 -1.16 -0.33 21.88
N ALA A 173 -0.93 -0.87 20.70
CA ALA A 173 -0.23 -0.13 19.64
C ALA A 173 -1.10 1.01 19.09
N LYS A 174 -0.44 2.06 18.60
CA LYS A 174 -1.12 3.20 17.95
C LYS A 174 -0.53 3.42 16.58
N VAL A 175 -1.35 3.36 15.53
CA VAL A 175 -0.95 3.61 14.16
C VAL A 175 -1.72 4.80 13.61
N GLN A 176 -1.00 5.78 13.06
CA GLN A 176 -1.58 6.88 12.29
C GLN A 176 -1.05 6.81 10.86
N LEU A 177 -1.95 6.69 9.90
CA LEU A 177 -1.63 6.70 8.48
C LEU A 177 -2.23 7.95 7.83
N GLN A 178 -1.37 8.72 7.17
CA GLN A 178 -1.80 9.82 6.33
C GLN A 178 -1.39 9.53 4.89
N GLU A 179 -2.35 9.61 3.97
CA GLU A 179 -2.12 9.50 2.53
C GLU A 179 -2.45 10.83 1.86
N VAL A 180 -1.50 11.37 1.12
CA VAL A 180 -1.67 12.57 0.30
C VAL A 180 -1.43 12.20 -1.14
N GLN A 181 -2.47 12.29 -1.96
CA GLN A 181 -2.43 11.98 -3.37
C GLN A 181 -2.40 13.26 -4.21
N LEU A 182 -1.36 13.41 -5.01
CA LEU A 182 -1.13 14.53 -5.93
C LEU A 182 -0.86 13.96 -7.34
N LEU A 183 -1.88 13.37 -7.96
CA LEU A 183 -1.74 12.69 -9.24
C LEU A 183 -2.35 13.50 -10.38
N GLY A 184 -1.74 13.40 -11.57
CA GLY A 184 -2.28 14.01 -12.78
C GLY A 184 -3.65 13.46 -13.17
N ALA A 185 -4.44 14.26 -13.90
CA ALA A 185 -5.81 13.90 -14.30
C ALA A 185 -5.90 12.65 -15.19
N GLY A 186 -4.79 12.21 -15.80
CA GLY A 186 -4.72 10.98 -16.60
C GLY A 186 -4.59 9.70 -15.78
N TYR A 187 -4.48 9.79 -14.45
CA TYR A 187 -4.35 8.62 -13.58
C TYR A 187 -5.68 8.04 -13.12
N THR A 188 -5.72 6.71 -13.04
CA THR A 188 -6.70 5.95 -12.24
C THR A 188 -6.01 5.46 -10.98
N CYS A 189 -6.51 5.84 -9.81
CA CYS A 189 -5.95 5.45 -8.52
C CYS A 189 -6.81 4.39 -7.84
N LEU A 190 -6.17 3.30 -7.41
CA LEU A 190 -6.77 2.30 -6.55
C LEU A 190 -6.01 2.30 -5.22
N SER A 191 -6.67 2.72 -4.15
CA SER A 191 -6.10 2.74 -2.80
C SER A 191 -6.88 1.78 -1.93
N ASP A 192 -6.20 0.79 -1.39
CA ASP A 192 -6.81 -0.31 -0.65
C ASP A 192 -6.13 -0.51 0.70
N ILE A 193 -6.90 -0.50 1.78
CA ILE A 193 -6.38 -0.57 3.14
C ILE A 193 -7.11 -1.66 3.92
N GLY A 194 -6.33 -2.51 4.58
CA GLY A 194 -6.83 -3.49 5.54
C GLY A 194 -6.13 -3.36 6.88
N VAL A 195 -6.89 -3.50 7.97
CA VAL A 195 -6.37 -3.29 9.33
C VAL A 195 -6.76 -4.44 10.25
N SER A 196 -5.78 -4.93 10.99
CA SER A 196 -5.97 -5.85 12.11
C SER A 196 -5.47 -5.19 13.40
N CYS A 197 -6.38 -4.96 14.33
CA CYS A 197 -6.08 -4.34 15.62
C CYS A 197 -6.19 -5.35 16.78
N GLY A 198 -5.13 -5.44 17.59
CA GLY A 198 -5.12 -6.16 18.83
C GLY A 198 -5.88 -5.42 19.95
N GLU A 199 -5.83 -5.97 21.17
CA GLU A 199 -6.49 -5.41 22.35
C GLU A 199 -6.02 -3.97 22.61
N ASN A 200 -6.96 -3.02 22.74
CA ASN A 200 -6.70 -1.58 22.96
C ASN A 200 -5.81 -0.90 21.88
N ALA A 201 -5.57 -1.54 20.76
CA ALA A 201 -4.88 -0.90 19.66
C ALA A 201 -5.77 0.14 18.98
N THR A 202 -5.15 1.15 18.38
CA THR A 202 -5.86 2.18 17.63
C THR A 202 -5.25 2.39 16.25
N PHE A 203 -6.10 2.59 15.26
CA PHE A 203 -5.71 2.99 13.93
C PHE A 203 -6.46 4.26 13.52
N GLU A 204 -5.73 5.24 13.03
CA GLU A 204 -6.28 6.49 12.52
C GLU A 204 -5.85 6.68 11.07
N LEU A 205 -6.80 6.96 10.19
CA LEU A 205 -6.57 7.20 8.77
C LEU A 205 -7.00 8.61 8.39
N MET A 206 -6.10 9.32 7.71
CA MET A 206 -6.43 10.56 7.01
C MET A 206 -6.03 10.41 5.53
N LYS A 207 -6.96 10.69 4.63
CA LYS A 207 -6.71 10.70 3.19
C LYS A 207 -7.01 12.06 2.61
N LEU A 208 -6.09 12.58 1.82
CA LEU A 208 -6.26 13.78 1.01
C LEU A 208 -6.02 13.41 -0.46
N GLU A 209 -7.07 13.46 -1.25
CA GLU A 209 -7.04 13.08 -2.65
C GLU A 209 -7.21 14.33 -3.52
N LEU A 210 -6.13 14.74 -4.19
CA LEU A 210 -6.07 15.88 -5.10
C LEU A 210 -5.58 15.40 -6.47
N GLY A 211 -6.38 15.64 -7.49
CA GLY A 211 -6.11 15.15 -8.84
C GLY A 211 -6.59 13.71 -9.03
N ALA A 212 -5.98 12.99 -9.98
CA ALA A 212 -6.44 11.78 -10.63
C ALA A 212 -7.78 11.95 -11.37
N GLY A 213 -7.95 11.22 -12.49
CA GLY A 213 -9.22 11.22 -13.23
C GLY A 213 -10.27 10.32 -12.58
N LYS A 214 -9.81 9.26 -11.91
CA LYS A 214 -10.66 8.31 -11.18
C LYS A 214 -9.95 7.84 -9.91
N VAL A 215 -10.70 7.73 -8.83
CA VAL A 215 -10.23 7.19 -7.55
C VAL A 215 -11.20 6.13 -7.08
N TYR A 216 -10.66 4.96 -6.75
CA TYR A 216 -11.35 3.87 -6.08
C TYR A 216 -10.64 3.62 -4.76
N ALA A 217 -11.35 3.74 -3.65
CA ALA A 217 -10.77 3.57 -2.33
C ALA A 217 -11.56 2.52 -1.53
N GLY A 218 -10.84 1.56 -0.96
CA GLY A 218 -11.38 0.54 -0.06
C GLY A 218 -10.72 0.63 1.31
N PHE A 219 -11.51 0.40 2.37
CA PHE A 219 -11.02 0.36 3.75
C PHE A 219 -11.80 -0.69 4.56
N LEU A 220 -11.06 -1.54 5.29
CA LEU A 220 -11.62 -2.57 6.18
C LEU A 220 -10.86 -2.65 7.49
#